data_319ee226612a32433c21f6fe432f24a5
#
_entry.id   319ee226612a32433c21f6fe432f24a5
#
_cell.length_a   1.000
_cell.length_b   1.000
_cell.length_c   1.000
_cell.angle_alpha   90.00
_cell.angle_beta   90.00
_cell.angle_gamma   90.00
#
_symmetry.space_group_name_H-M   'P 1'
#
loop_
_entity.id
_entity.type
_entity.pdbx_description
1 polymer ?
#
loop_
_entity_poly.entity_id
_entity_poly.type
_entity_poly.pdbx_seq_one_letter_code
_entity_poly.pdbx_strand_id
1 'polypeptide(L)'
;LTPDAFNQKSARAIVVFGEKNREVWDAIYDAFDGKVDRAKTDAFAAGAGTVLYFIDRSIIQSMQEQYVLYADRFPVWAQQANGMLQFNIWSAFRSLGVGASLQHYNPVIDEAIREVTGAPASWELVAQAPFGGIVAEPGVKEGEDISQRVWVQR
;
A
#
# COMPACT_ATOMS: atom_id res chain seq x y z
N LEU A 1 15.61 -4.62 -5.80
CA LEU A 1 15.51 -4.89 -4.36
C LEU A 1 15.15 -3.60 -3.64
N THR A 2 14.08 -3.63 -2.83
CA THR A 2 13.68 -2.49 -1.99
C THR A 2 14.64 -2.41 -0.79
N PRO A 3 15.24 -1.23 -0.49
CA PRO A 3 16.04 -1.05 0.71
C PRO A 3 15.22 -1.28 1.99
N ASP A 4 15.86 -1.81 3.02
CA ASP A 4 15.21 -2.07 4.29
C ASP A 4 16.24 -2.04 5.43
N ALA A 5 15.96 -1.26 6.46
CA ALA A 5 16.85 -1.13 7.60
C ALA A 5 17.03 -2.48 8.31
N PHE A 6 18.26 -2.81 8.64
CA PHE A 6 18.65 -4.11 9.24
C PHE A 6 18.23 -5.34 8.40
N ASN A 7 17.84 -5.13 7.14
CA ASN A 7 17.31 -6.20 6.27
C ASN A 7 16.15 -6.96 6.95
N GLN A 8 15.27 -6.24 7.65
CA GLN A 8 14.20 -6.81 8.47
C GLN A 8 13.14 -7.56 7.66
N LYS A 9 12.93 -7.18 6.39
CA LYS A 9 12.00 -7.86 5.48
C LYS A 9 10.57 -7.95 6.02
N SER A 10 10.09 -6.88 6.64
CA SER A 10 8.75 -6.84 7.24
C SER A 10 7.63 -6.56 6.23
N ALA A 11 7.95 -5.98 5.06
CA ALA A 11 6.95 -5.65 4.05
C ALA A 11 6.35 -6.91 3.40
N ARG A 12 5.03 -6.90 3.20
CA ARG A 12 4.24 -7.95 2.55
C ARG A 12 3.29 -7.34 1.54
N ALA A 13 2.92 -8.12 0.54
CA ALA A 13 1.89 -7.73 -0.42
C ALA A 13 1.02 -8.92 -0.78
N ILE A 14 -0.28 -8.67 -0.97
CA ILE A 14 -1.21 -9.59 -1.61
C ILE A 14 -1.69 -8.90 -2.89
N VAL A 15 -1.65 -9.60 -4.00
CA VAL A 15 -2.16 -9.09 -5.28
C VAL A 15 -3.40 -9.88 -5.64
N VAL A 16 -4.50 -9.17 -5.85
CA VAL A 16 -5.79 -9.75 -6.22
C VAL A 16 -6.18 -9.32 -7.64
N PHE A 17 -6.82 -10.22 -8.39
CA PHE A 17 -7.26 -10.01 -9.76
C PHE A 17 -8.71 -10.50 -9.95
N GLY A 18 -9.38 -10.01 -10.99
CA GLY A 18 -10.67 -10.51 -11.45
C GLY A 18 -11.74 -10.49 -10.35
N GLU A 19 -12.40 -11.63 -10.13
CA GLU A 19 -13.46 -11.76 -9.13
C GLU A 19 -12.97 -11.45 -7.71
N LYS A 20 -11.75 -11.89 -7.35
CA LYS A 20 -11.17 -11.57 -6.04
C LYS A 20 -10.95 -10.08 -5.85
N ASN A 21 -10.60 -9.35 -6.91
CA ASN A 21 -10.52 -7.88 -6.86
C ASN A 21 -11.89 -7.27 -6.55
N ARG A 22 -12.95 -7.78 -7.17
CA ARG A 22 -14.34 -7.34 -6.91
C ARG A 22 -14.75 -7.63 -5.46
N GLU A 23 -14.53 -8.85 -4.98
CA GLU A 23 -14.82 -9.22 -3.59
C GLU A 23 -14.13 -8.29 -2.58
N VAL A 24 -12.88 -7.93 -2.83
CA VAL A 24 -12.12 -6.99 -1.98
C VAL A 24 -12.79 -5.61 -1.96
N TRP A 25 -13.18 -5.07 -3.11
CA TRP A 25 -13.79 -3.73 -3.16
C TRP A 25 -15.23 -3.72 -2.66
N ASP A 26 -15.99 -4.80 -2.80
CA ASP A 26 -17.29 -4.97 -2.18
C ASP A 26 -17.15 -5.03 -0.65
N ALA A 27 -16.20 -5.81 -0.11
CA ALA A 27 -15.93 -5.86 1.33
C ALA A 27 -15.49 -4.50 1.90
N ILE A 28 -14.70 -3.72 1.15
CA ILE A 28 -14.33 -2.35 1.52
C ILE A 28 -15.58 -1.46 1.60
N TYR A 29 -16.45 -1.52 0.59
CA TYR A 29 -17.68 -0.75 0.58
C TYR A 29 -18.58 -1.09 1.77
N ASP A 30 -18.78 -2.37 2.02
CA ASP A 30 -19.64 -2.87 3.10
C ASP A 30 -19.10 -2.49 4.49
N ALA A 31 -17.78 -2.51 4.70
CA ALA A 31 -17.14 -2.11 5.95
C ALA A 31 -17.39 -0.64 6.31
N PHE A 32 -17.74 0.20 5.35
CA PHE A 32 -18.09 1.62 5.57
C PHE A 32 -19.59 1.88 5.73
N ASP A 33 -20.45 0.86 5.75
CA ASP A 33 -21.92 1.02 5.84
C ASP A 33 -22.47 2.01 4.80
N GLY A 34 -21.96 1.99 3.57
CA GLY A 34 -22.37 2.90 2.51
C GLY A 34 -21.91 4.36 2.66
N LYS A 35 -20.99 4.67 3.58
CA LYS A 35 -20.46 6.03 3.79
C LYS A 35 -19.35 6.43 2.80
N VAL A 36 -18.96 5.52 1.90
CA VAL A 36 -18.05 5.79 0.78
C VAL A 36 -18.83 5.77 -0.54
N ASP A 37 -18.29 6.46 -1.53
CA ASP A 37 -18.92 6.52 -2.87
C ASP A 37 -18.82 5.14 -3.56
N ARG A 38 -19.98 4.51 -3.81
CA ARG A 38 -20.08 3.24 -4.50
C ARG A 38 -19.49 3.31 -5.91
N ALA A 39 -19.71 4.40 -6.64
CA ALA A 39 -19.18 4.56 -7.98
C ALA A 39 -17.65 4.53 -7.99
N LYS A 40 -17.00 5.07 -6.95
CA LYS A 40 -15.54 5.02 -6.78
C LYS A 40 -15.04 3.62 -6.51
N THR A 41 -15.67 2.88 -5.61
CA THR A 41 -15.28 1.49 -5.31
C THR A 41 -15.54 0.56 -6.48
N ASP A 42 -16.65 0.76 -7.22
CA ASP A 42 -16.94 0.02 -8.47
C ASP A 42 -15.90 0.29 -9.56
N ALA A 43 -15.44 1.54 -9.70
CA ALA A 43 -14.37 1.87 -10.64
C ALA A 43 -13.05 1.14 -10.29
N PHE A 44 -12.71 1.00 -9.01
CA PHE A 44 -11.55 0.23 -8.57
C PHE A 44 -11.74 -1.28 -8.76
N ALA A 45 -12.95 -1.79 -8.49
CA ALA A 45 -13.32 -3.18 -8.72
C ALA A 45 -13.25 -3.58 -10.21
N ALA A 46 -13.52 -2.62 -11.11
CA ALA A 46 -13.44 -2.82 -12.56
C ALA A 46 -12.00 -2.81 -13.10
N GLY A 47 -11.02 -2.42 -12.30
CA GLY A 47 -9.60 -2.49 -12.65
C GLY A 47 -9.11 -3.92 -12.86
N ALA A 48 -7.89 -4.08 -13.37
CA ALA A 48 -7.27 -5.38 -13.57
C ALA A 48 -7.01 -6.10 -12.25
N GLY A 49 -6.73 -5.35 -11.18
CA GLY A 49 -6.48 -5.90 -9.86
C GLY A 49 -6.15 -4.82 -8.83
N THR A 50 -5.81 -5.28 -7.62
CA THR A 50 -5.36 -4.43 -6.52
C THR A 50 -4.16 -5.05 -5.83
N VAL A 51 -3.16 -4.22 -5.50
CA VAL A 51 -2.10 -4.58 -4.57
C VAL A 51 -2.50 -4.11 -3.18
N LEU A 52 -2.57 -5.03 -2.23
CA LEU A 52 -2.77 -4.77 -0.82
C LEU A 52 -1.41 -4.82 -0.13
N TYR A 53 -0.99 -3.73 0.49
CA TYR A 53 0.30 -3.62 1.16
C TYR A 53 0.16 -3.83 2.65
N PHE A 54 1.04 -4.65 3.23
CA PHE A 54 1.04 -4.97 4.64
C PHE A 54 2.44 -4.84 5.24
N ILE A 55 2.47 -4.73 6.56
CA ILE A 55 3.65 -4.89 7.38
C ILE A 55 3.43 -6.08 8.33
N ASP A 56 4.37 -7.01 8.34
CA ASP A 56 4.35 -8.15 9.27
C ASP A 56 4.86 -7.70 10.65
N ARG A 57 3.94 -7.53 11.59
CA ARG A 57 4.21 -7.06 12.96
C ARG A 57 5.04 -8.05 13.76
N SER A 58 4.96 -9.35 13.44
CA SER A 58 5.77 -10.37 14.14
C SER A 58 7.27 -10.21 13.84
N ILE A 59 7.60 -9.80 12.62
CA ILE A 59 8.99 -9.48 12.25
C ILE A 59 9.49 -8.24 13.02
N ILE A 60 8.66 -7.18 13.08
CA ILE A 60 9.01 -5.97 13.83
C ILE A 60 9.27 -6.31 15.29
N GLN A 61 8.38 -7.07 15.92
CA GLN A 61 8.53 -7.48 17.31
C GLN A 61 9.83 -8.27 17.53
N SER A 62 10.13 -9.23 16.67
CA SER A 62 11.37 -10.00 16.75
C SER A 62 12.61 -9.11 16.66
N MET A 63 12.59 -8.10 15.76
CA MET A 63 13.70 -7.15 15.62
C MET A 63 13.84 -6.26 16.86
N GLN A 64 12.73 -5.82 17.45
CA GLN A 64 12.72 -5.03 18.68
C GLN A 64 13.33 -5.80 19.86
N GLU A 65 13.01 -7.09 19.97
CA GLU A 65 13.56 -7.98 20.99
C GLU A 65 15.07 -8.23 20.80
N GLN A 66 15.48 -8.40 19.55
CA GLN A 66 16.90 -8.67 19.21
C GLN A 66 17.77 -7.42 19.33
N TYR A 67 17.26 -6.23 19.02
CA TYR A 67 18.01 -4.98 18.97
C TYR A 67 17.38 -3.91 19.86
N VAL A 68 17.37 -4.15 21.15
CA VAL A 68 16.69 -3.35 22.18
C VAL A 68 17.00 -1.84 22.10
N LEU A 69 18.25 -1.47 21.78
CA LEU A 69 18.67 -0.06 21.65
C LEU A 69 17.96 0.68 20.52
N TYR A 70 17.40 -0.01 19.55
CA TYR A 70 16.69 0.53 18.39
C TYR A 70 15.23 0.11 18.34
N ALA A 71 14.69 -0.45 19.41
CA ALA A 71 13.37 -1.06 19.43
C ALA A 71 12.26 -0.10 18.95
N ASP A 72 12.33 1.17 19.36
CA ASP A 72 11.39 2.22 18.97
C ASP A 72 11.51 2.64 17.49
N ARG A 73 12.59 2.26 16.80
CA ARG A 73 12.84 2.64 15.40
C ARG A 73 12.31 1.63 14.39
N PHE A 74 12.24 0.36 14.73
CA PHE A 74 11.82 -0.68 13.79
C PHE A 74 10.42 -0.43 13.18
N PRO A 75 9.39 0.00 13.93
CA PRO A 75 8.10 0.35 13.32
C PRO A 75 8.21 1.48 12.29
N VAL A 76 9.02 2.51 12.57
CA VAL A 76 9.25 3.63 11.64
C VAL A 76 9.98 3.16 10.39
N TRP A 77 11.03 2.38 10.54
CA TRP A 77 11.79 1.83 9.41
C TRP A 77 10.95 0.87 8.56
N ALA A 78 10.05 0.11 9.18
CA ALA A 78 9.11 -0.74 8.45
C ALA A 78 8.16 0.07 7.57
N GLN A 79 7.62 1.18 8.07
CA GLN A 79 6.79 2.10 7.28
C GLN A 79 7.57 2.72 6.12
N GLN A 80 8.82 3.15 6.36
CA GLN A 80 9.69 3.68 5.31
C GLN A 80 9.98 2.64 4.22
N ALA A 81 10.32 1.40 4.61
CA ALA A 81 10.55 0.31 3.68
C ALA A 81 9.29 -0.03 2.88
N ASN A 82 8.11 -0.03 3.53
CA ASN A 82 6.83 -0.25 2.85
C ASN A 82 6.54 0.87 1.84
N GLY A 83 6.78 2.13 2.19
CA GLY A 83 6.65 3.27 1.26
C GLY A 83 7.57 3.14 0.04
N MET A 84 8.81 2.69 0.23
CA MET A 84 9.74 2.40 -0.87
C MET A 84 9.24 1.24 -1.75
N LEU A 85 8.65 0.19 -1.16
CA LEU A 85 8.03 -0.90 -1.90
C LEU A 85 6.86 -0.40 -2.74
N GLN A 86 5.98 0.42 -2.16
CA GLN A 86 4.85 1.02 -2.87
C GLN A 86 5.33 1.83 -4.08
N PHE A 87 6.36 2.66 -3.90
CA PHE A 87 6.91 3.47 -4.98
C PHE A 87 7.58 2.61 -6.07
N ASN A 88 8.29 1.55 -5.70
CA ASN A 88 8.89 0.62 -6.67
C ASN A 88 7.82 -0.05 -7.53
N ILE A 89 6.72 -0.52 -6.93
CA ILE A 89 5.61 -1.13 -7.66
C ILE A 89 4.91 -0.09 -8.55
N TRP A 90 4.66 1.10 -8.02
CA TRP A 90 4.11 2.22 -8.77
C TRP A 90 4.93 2.55 -10.02
N SER A 91 6.25 2.66 -9.86
CA SER A 91 7.17 2.96 -10.96
C SER A 91 7.21 1.83 -11.99
N ALA A 92 7.17 0.56 -11.53
CA ALA A 92 7.08 -0.59 -12.42
C ALA A 92 5.77 -0.59 -13.22
N PHE A 93 4.63 -0.31 -12.59
CA PHE A 93 3.35 -0.17 -13.29
C PHE A 93 3.44 0.91 -14.37
N ARG A 94 3.95 2.09 -14.05
CA ARG A 94 4.09 3.18 -15.02
C ARG A 94 4.99 2.79 -16.20
N SER A 95 6.09 2.09 -15.95
CA SER A 95 7.00 1.63 -17.00
C SER A 95 6.37 0.59 -17.95
N LEU A 96 5.35 -0.11 -17.47
CA LEU A 96 4.58 -1.09 -18.24
C LEU A 96 3.29 -0.51 -18.87
N GLY A 97 3.07 0.81 -18.74
CA GLY A 97 1.85 1.44 -19.25
C GLY A 97 0.60 1.12 -18.43
N VAL A 98 0.77 0.71 -17.17
CA VAL A 98 -0.32 0.41 -16.24
C VAL A 98 -0.58 1.62 -15.36
N GLY A 99 -1.85 2.03 -15.24
CA GLY A 99 -2.31 3.04 -14.30
C GLY A 99 -2.57 2.44 -12.92
N ALA A 100 -2.30 3.22 -11.87
CA ALA A 100 -2.60 2.84 -10.49
C ALA A 100 -3.05 4.04 -9.67
N SER A 101 -3.74 3.77 -8.55
CA SER A 101 -4.15 4.78 -7.58
C SER A 101 -3.89 4.26 -6.18
N LEU A 102 -3.26 5.06 -5.31
CA LEU A 102 -2.98 4.65 -3.94
C LEU A 102 -4.10 5.11 -3.02
N GLN A 103 -4.67 4.19 -2.27
CA GLN A 103 -5.79 4.40 -1.36
C GLN A 103 -5.43 3.97 0.06
N HIS A 104 -6.09 4.59 1.06
CA HIS A 104 -5.89 4.33 2.48
C HIS A 104 -7.26 4.29 3.18
N TYR A 105 -7.96 3.17 3.06
CA TYR A 105 -9.24 2.93 3.73
C TYR A 105 -9.10 2.29 5.10
N ASN A 106 -7.89 1.81 5.42
CA ASN A 106 -7.55 1.31 6.75
C ASN A 106 -7.62 2.44 7.82
N PRO A 107 -7.88 2.15 9.11
CA PRO A 107 -8.04 0.79 9.67
C PRO A 107 -9.46 0.21 9.54
N VAL A 108 -10.44 0.95 9.03
CA VAL A 108 -11.87 0.54 9.00
C VAL A 108 -12.07 -0.81 8.30
N ILE A 109 -11.28 -1.07 7.26
CA ILE A 109 -11.39 -2.25 6.40
C ILE A 109 -10.51 -3.43 6.82
N ASP A 110 -9.69 -3.30 7.86
CA ASP A 110 -8.62 -4.26 8.17
C ASP A 110 -9.15 -5.68 8.38
N GLU A 111 -10.26 -5.82 9.11
CA GLU A 111 -10.88 -7.12 9.37
C GLU A 111 -11.50 -7.71 8.10
N ALA A 112 -12.27 -6.91 7.35
CA ALA A 112 -12.89 -7.33 6.11
C ALA A 112 -11.84 -7.80 5.07
N ILE A 113 -10.72 -7.09 4.97
CA ILE A 113 -9.61 -7.51 4.09
C ILE A 113 -8.98 -8.81 4.57
N ARG A 114 -8.81 -8.99 5.88
CA ARG A 114 -8.28 -10.24 6.43
C ARG A 114 -9.19 -11.42 6.12
N GLU A 115 -10.49 -11.27 6.30
CA GLU A 115 -11.49 -12.30 6.01
C GLU A 115 -11.48 -12.69 4.52
N VAL A 116 -11.54 -11.71 3.63
CA VAL A 116 -11.60 -11.93 2.18
C VAL A 116 -10.30 -12.54 1.64
N THR A 117 -9.14 -12.13 2.16
CA THR A 117 -7.84 -12.53 1.61
C THR A 117 -7.17 -13.69 2.34
N GLY A 118 -7.58 -13.98 3.58
CA GLY A 118 -6.89 -14.93 4.45
C GLY A 118 -5.53 -14.42 4.96
N ALA A 119 -5.31 -13.09 4.97
CA ALA A 119 -4.06 -12.50 5.46
C ALA A 119 -3.81 -12.89 6.92
N PRO A 120 -2.56 -13.28 7.30
CA PRO A 120 -2.22 -13.60 8.68
C PRO A 120 -2.56 -12.47 9.65
N ALA A 121 -2.96 -12.82 10.88
CA ALA A 121 -3.30 -11.83 11.92
C ALA A 121 -2.14 -10.88 12.27
N SER A 122 -0.89 -11.30 12.05
CA SER A 122 0.29 -10.46 12.25
C SER A 122 0.52 -9.41 11.16
N TRP A 123 -0.22 -9.48 10.03
CA TRP A 123 -0.09 -8.55 8.92
C TRP A 123 -1.01 -7.35 9.12
N GLU A 124 -0.40 -6.19 9.35
CA GLU A 124 -1.08 -4.89 9.44
C GLU A 124 -1.24 -4.31 8.03
N LEU A 125 -2.48 -4.02 7.64
CA LEU A 125 -2.77 -3.39 6.34
C LEU A 125 -2.28 -1.93 6.34
N VAL A 126 -1.56 -1.54 5.29
CA VAL A 126 -0.99 -0.18 5.16
C VAL A 126 -1.67 0.63 4.07
N ALA A 127 -1.88 0.03 2.90
CA ALA A 127 -2.44 0.73 1.75
C ALA A 127 -3.04 -0.25 0.74
N GLN A 128 -3.85 0.27 -0.17
CA GLN A 128 -4.47 -0.43 -1.29
C GLN A 128 -4.13 0.32 -2.59
N ALA A 129 -3.65 -0.40 -3.60
CA ALA A 129 -3.36 0.17 -4.91
C ALA A 129 -4.11 -0.57 -6.01
N PRO A 130 -5.35 -0.14 -6.35
CA PRO A 130 -6.03 -0.61 -7.54
C PRO A 130 -5.23 -0.20 -8.78
N PHE A 131 -5.16 -1.10 -9.76
CA PHE A 131 -4.42 -0.87 -11.01
C PHE A 131 -5.15 -1.44 -12.22
N GLY A 132 -4.81 -0.92 -13.40
CA GLY A 132 -5.41 -1.38 -14.66
C GLY A 132 -4.93 -0.57 -15.86
N GLY A 133 -5.62 -0.70 -16.97
CA GLY A 133 -5.38 0.10 -18.17
C GLY A 133 -5.64 1.59 -17.91
N ILE A 134 -4.82 2.46 -18.49
CA ILE A 134 -5.01 3.92 -18.40
C ILE A 134 -6.13 4.33 -19.35
N VAL A 135 -7.24 4.81 -18.79
CA VAL A 135 -8.37 5.32 -19.57
C VAL A 135 -8.19 6.80 -19.91
N ALA A 136 -7.60 7.55 -18.98
CA ALA A 136 -7.25 8.95 -19.17
C ALA A 136 -5.96 9.27 -18.40
N GLU A 137 -5.11 10.10 -19.01
CA GLU A 137 -3.91 10.57 -18.30
C GLU A 137 -4.31 11.53 -17.18
N PRO A 138 -3.62 11.49 -16.03
CA PRO A 138 -3.87 12.43 -14.96
C PRO A 138 -3.53 13.87 -15.40
N GLY A 139 -4.27 14.83 -14.87
CA GLY A 139 -3.97 16.25 -15.08
C GLY A 139 -2.56 16.62 -14.58
N VAL A 140 -1.99 17.66 -15.15
CA VAL A 140 -0.69 18.20 -14.71
C VAL A 140 -0.85 18.74 -13.28
N LYS A 141 0.07 18.31 -12.39
CA LYS A 141 0.16 18.87 -11.04
C LYS A 141 1.12 20.07 -11.06
N GLU A 142 0.74 21.13 -10.37
CA GLU A 142 1.68 22.22 -10.10
C GLU A 142 2.85 21.67 -9.26
N GLY A 143 4.07 21.99 -9.68
CA GLY A 143 5.29 21.66 -8.95
C GLY A 143 5.69 22.80 -8.04
N GLU A 144 6.35 22.49 -6.93
CA GLU A 144 7.08 23.47 -6.13
C GLU A 144 8.47 23.71 -6.71
N ASP A 145 9.03 24.90 -6.46
CA ASP A 145 10.43 25.16 -6.75
C ASP A 145 11.31 24.19 -5.96
N ILE A 146 12.10 23.40 -6.67
CA ILE A 146 12.95 22.36 -6.08
C ILE A 146 13.96 22.96 -5.07
N SER A 147 14.36 24.23 -5.21
CA SER A 147 15.27 24.89 -4.30
C SER A 147 14.72 25.04 -2.87
N GLN A 148 13.39 24.97 -2.70
CA GLN A 148 12.75 24.99 -1.39
C GLN A 148 12.81 23.63 -0.67
N ARG A 149 13.13 22.57 -1.40
CA ARG A 149 13.13 21.19 -0.90
C ARG A 149 14.50 20.53 -0.92
N VAL A 150 15.40 20.98 -1.76
CA VAL A 150 16.74 20.41 -1.94
C VAL A 150 17.78 21.51 -1.87
N TRP A 151 18.66 21.42 -0.91
CA TRP A 151 19.82 22.31 -0.77
C TRP A 151 21.10 21.51 -1.03
N VAL A 152 21.91 22.01 -1.96
CA VAL A 152 23.21 21.42 -2.30
C VAL A 152 24.30 22.25 -1.65
N GLN A 153 25.05 21.66 -0.76
CA GLN A 153 26.26 22.25 -0.17
C GLN A 153 27.49 21.59 -0.81
N ARG A 154 28.52 22.41 -1.12
CA ARG A 154 29.78 21.97 -1.74
C ARG A 154 30.96 22.36 -0.88
#